data_7723c3ed89c6a2d750ad9459592254ec
#
_entry.id   7723c3ed89c6a2d750ad9459592254ec
#
_cell.length_a   1.000
_cell.length_b   1.000
_cell.length_c   1.000
_cell.angle_alpha   90.00
_cell.angle_beta   90.00
_cell.angle_gamma   90.00
#
_symmetry.space_group_name_H-M   'P 1'
#
loop_
_entity.id
_entity.type
_entity.pdbx_description
1 polymer ?
#
loop_
_entity_poly.entity_id
_entity_poly.type
_entity_poly.pdbx_seq_one_letter_code
_entity_poly.pdbx_strand_id
1 'polypeptide(L)'
;MDMKLQEILEQAVRDEDVSDIFLVAGLPVTMKRNGVQARVEMPFLMPKDIGELVEQIYEEAKRKKTRLENGEDDDFSLSMSRRENFPGGRFRVNVFRQRGSLAAVIRVIRFELPDPGKLGIPEDILALTDDSQGRNNKNGGLVLVT
;
A
#
# COMPACT_ATOMS: atom_id res chain seq x y z
N MET A 1 -11.05 -20.34 8.49
CA MET A 1 -11.16 -19.08 9.23
C MET A 1 -11.55 -18.01 8.23
N ASP A 2 -12.67 -17.34 8.42
CA ASP A 2 -13.11 -16.28 7.48
C ASP A 2 -12.30 -15.01 7.71
N MET A 3 -11.08 -15.00 7.18
CA MET A 3 -10.20 -13.83 7.26
C MET A 3 -10.64 -12.83 6.21
N LYS A 4 -11.06 -11.64 6.67
CA LYS A 4 -11.53 -10.60 5.77
C LYS A 4 -10.40 -9.67 5.39
N LEU A 5 -10.17 -9.51 4.09
CA LEU A 5 -9.22 -8.55 3.53
C LEU A 5 -9.43 -7.14 4.12
N GLN A 6 -10.69 -6.73 4.26
CA GLN A 6 -11.04 -5.42 4.79
C GLN A 6 -10.44 -5.17 6.19
N GLU A 7 -10.46 -6.16 7.09
CA GLU A 7 -9.93 -6.02 8.45
C GLU A 7 -8.41 -5.80 8.44
N ILE A 8 -7.71 -6.53 7.57
CA ILE A 8 -6.26 -6.38 7.39
C ILE A 8 -5.92 -4.98 6.84
N LEU A 9 -6.65 -4.54 5.81
CA LEU A 9 -6.43 -3.24 5.20
C LEU A 9 -6.81 -2.09 6.14
N GLU A 10 -7.89 -2.24 6.92
CA GLU A 10 -8.31 -1.27 7.92
C GLU A 10 -7.21 -1.06 8.98
N GLN A 11 -6.67 -2.14 9.52
CA GLN A 11 -5.58 -2.08 10.50
C GLN A 11 -4.37 -1.34 9.92
N ALA A 12 -4.00 -1.64 8.68
CA ALA A 12 -2.86 -1.01 8.01
C ALA A 12 -3.09 0.48 7.70
N VAL A 13 -4.33 0.88 7.35
CA VAL A 13 -4.64 2.29 7.06
C VAL A 13 -4.68 3.12 8.33
N ARG A 14 -5.20 2.56 9.44
CA ARG A 14 -5.29 3.25 10.74
C ARG A 14 -3.91 3.44 11.41
N ASP A 15 -2.96 2.60 11.09
CA ASP A 15 -1.60 2.67 11.61
C ASP A 15 -0.70 3.45 10.64
N GLU A 16 -0.42 4.71 10.97
CA GLU A 16 0.37 5.61 10.12
C GLU A 16 1.79 5.11 9.84
N ASP A 17 2.32 4.26 10.71
CA ASP A 17 3.67 3.70 10.59
C ASP A 17 3.73 2.54 9.58
N VAL A 18 2.60 1.95 9.18
CA VAL A 18 2.54 0.83 8.26
C VAL A 18 2.70 1.30 6.81
N SER A 19 3.68 0.76 6.12
CA SER A 19 3.92 1.01 4.69
C SER A 19 3.50 -0.13 3.78
N ASP A 20 3.73 -1.37 4.19
CA ASP A 20 3.49 -2.54 3.36
C ASP A 20 2.90 -3.69 4.19
N ILE A 21 2.07 -4.52 3.55
CA ILE A 21 1.48 -5.74 4.09
C ILE A 21 1.97 -6.92 3.25
N PHE A 22 2.39 -7.99 3.90
CA PHE A 22 2.86 -9.21 3.26
C PHE A 22 1.92 -10.37 3.60
N LEU A 23 1.38 -10.99 2.57
CA LEU A 23 0.54 -12.19 2.64
C LEU A 23 1.34 -13.34 2.02
N VAL A 24 1.95 -14.17 2.88
CA VAL A 24 2.83 -15.27 2.46
C VAL A 24 2.44 -16.55 3.20
N ALA A 25 2.30 -17.66 2.49
CA ALA A 25 1.95 -18.94 3.08
C ALA A 25 3.01 -19.38 4.11
N GLY A 26 2.54 -19.91 5.24
CA GLY A 26 3.40 -20.35 6.35
C GLY A 26 3.83 -19.24 7.30
N LEU A 27 3.38 -18.01 7.10
CA LEU A 27 3.60 -16.87 8.01
C LEU A 27 2.26 -16.25 8.42
N PRO A 28 2.15 -15.61 9.59
CA PRO A 28 1.01 -14.75 9.87
C PRO A 28 1.06 -13.52 8.96
N VAL A 29 -0.04 -12.77 8.89
CA VAL A 29 -0.02 -11.47 8.24
C VAL A 29 1.14 -10.66 8.82
N THR A 30 1.99 -10.16 7.95
CA THR A 30 3.18 -9.39 8.36
C THR A 30 3.05 -7.98 7.80
N MET A 31 3.30 -6.98 8.63
CA MET A 31 3.26 -5.57 8.23
C MET A 31 4.64 -4.95 8.41
N LYS A 32 5.03 -4.09 7.47
CA LYS A 32 6.24 -3.28 7.60
C LYS A 32 5.88 -1.96 8.28
N ARG A 33 6.43 -1.74 9.47
CA ARG A 33 6.25 -0.53 10.28
C ARG A 33 7.59 0.18 10.44
N ASN A 34 7.68 1.44 10.05
CA ASN A 34 8.93 2.23 10.13
C ASN A 34 10.16 1.49 9.57
N GLY A 35 9.98 0.78 8.45
CA GLY A 35 11.05 0.03 7.80
C GLY A 35 11.31 -1.38 8.38
N VAL A 36 10.69 -1.75 9.51
CA VAL A 36 10.88 -3.06 10.17
C VAL A 36 9.64 -3.94 9.96
N GLN A 37 9.86 -5.21 9.62
CA GLN A 37 8.78 -6.18 9.53
C GLN A 37 8.31 -6.61 10.91
N ALA A 38 7.02 -6.48 11.18
CA ALA A 38 6.35 -6.92 12.39
C ALA A 38 5.22 -7.89 12.02
N ARG A 39 5.15 -9.00 12.74
CA ARG A 39 4.04 -9.96 12.60
C ARG A 39 2.81 -9.44 13.33
N VAL A 40 1.67 -9.54 12.68
CA VAL A 40 0.39 -9.27 13.34
C VAL A 40 0.01 -10.49 14.16
N GLU A 41 -0.62 -10.28 15.31
CA GLU A 41 -1.16 -11.38 16.14
C GLU A 41 -2.38 -12.02 15.45
N MET A 42 -2.11 -12.76 14.40
CA MET A 42 -3.05 -13.50 13.58
C MET A 42 -2.55 -14.93 13.36
N PRO A 43 -3.42 -15.89 13.06
CA PRO A 43 -3.00 -17.24 12.69
C PRO A 43 -2.07 -17.25 11.48
N PHE A 44 -1.29 -18.33 11.36
CA PHE A 44 -0.47 -18.57 10.17
C PHE A 44 -1.37 -18.76 8.95
N LEU A 45 -1.03 -18.06 7.86
CA LEU A 45 -1.74 -18.17 6.59
C LEU A 45 -1.39 -19.48 5.90
N MET A 46 -2.39 -20.30 5.64
CA MET A 46 -2.23 -21.45 4.77
C MET A 46 -2.38 -21.04 3.29
N PRO A 47 -1.89 -21.85 2.32
CA PRO A 47 -2.06 -21.55 0.90
C PRO A 47 -3.50 -21.26 0.50
N LYS A 48 -4.48 -21.93 1.14
CA LYS A 48 -5.91 -21.71 0.92
C LYS A 48 -6.34 -20.31 1.37
N ASP A 49 -5.90 -19.87 2.55
CA ASP A 49 -6.24 -18.54 3.10
C ASP A 49 -5.73 -17.43 2.19
N ILE A 50 -4.50 -17.58 1.66
CA ILE A 50 -3.94 -16.64 0.67
C ILE A 50 -4.80 -16.63 -0.60
N GLY A 51 -5.22 -17.80 -1.08
CA GLY A 51 -6.11 -17.90 -2.25
C GLY A 51 -7.40 -17.11 -2.04
N GLU A 52 -8.06 -17.28 -0.90
CA GLU A 52 -9.28 -16.56 -0.53
C GLU A 52 -9.07 -15.04 -0.41
N LEU A 53 -7.96 -14.61 0.20
CA LEU A 53 -7.60 -13.19 0.28
C LEU A 53 -7.30 -12.59 -1.09
N VAL A 54 -6.62 -13.31 -1.97
CA VAL A 54 -6.35 -12.88 -3.35
C VAL A 54 -7.66 -12.77 -4.13
N GLU A 55 -8.61 -13.70 -3.99
CA GLU A 55 -9.94 -13.55 -4.60
C GLU A 55 -10.60 -12.25 -4.16
N GLN A 56 -10.64 -11.95 -2.85
CA GLN A 56 -11.22 -10.72 -2.32
C GLN A 56 -10.51 -9.46 -2.90
N ILE A 57 -9.18 -9.51 -3.08
CA ILE A 57 -8.42 -8.42 -3.69
C ILE A 57 -8.89 -8.16 -5.12
N TYR A 58 -9.04 -9.21 -5.94
CA TYR A 58 -9.47 -9.07 -7.32
C TYR A 58 -10.93 -8.63 -7.44
N GLU A 59 -11.81 -9.11 -6.55
CA GLU A 59 -13.20 -8.68 -6.47
C GLU A 59 -13.32 -7.19 -6.14
N GLU A 60 -12.62 -6.71 -5.11
CA GLU A 60 -12.61 -5.30 -4.73
C GLU A 60 -11.99 -4.41 -5.83
N ALA A 61 -10.96 -4.88 -6.52
CA ALA A 61 -10.34 -4.20 -7.64
C ALA A 61 -11.19 -4.26 -8.93
N LYS A 62 -12.26 -5.06 -8.97
CA LYS A 62 -13.06 -5.37 -10.17
C LYS A 62 -12.18 -5.77 -11.36
N ARG A 63 -11.15 -6.56 -11.08
CA ARG A 63 -10.10 -6.95 -12.03
C ARG A 63 -10.19 -8.43 -12.37
N LYS A 64 -9.89 -8.79 -13.62
CA LYS A 64 -9.77 -10.19 -14.07
C LYS A 64 -8.38 -10.74 -13.69
N LYS A 65 -8.34 -12.01 -13.31
CA LYS A 65 -7.10 -12.72 -12.91
C LYS A 65 -6.31 -13.30 -14.10
N THR A 66 -6.54 -12.84 -15.31
CA THR A 66 -5.99 -13.43 -16.55
C THR A 66 -4.46 -13.56 -16.50
N ARG A 67 -3.75 -12.56 -16.00
CA ARG A 67 -2.28 -12.63 -15.87
C ARG A 67 -1.85 -13.71 -14.89
N LEU A 68 -2.48 -13.76 -13.73
CA LEU A 68 -2.19 -14.75 -12.68
C LEU A 68 -2.53 -16.18 -13.14
N GLU A 69 -3.61 -16.36 -13.89
CA GLU A 69 -4.00 -17.63 -14.51
C GLU A 69 -2.99 -18.09 -15.56
N ASN A 70 -2.39 -17.15 -16.29
CA ASN A 70 -1.31 -17.41 -17.25
C ASN A 70 0.06 -17.65 -16.57
N GLY A 71 0.12 -17.63 -15.23
CA GLY A 71 1.36 -17.84 -14.49
C GLY A 71 2.27 -16.60 -14.39
N GLU A 72 1.75 -15.42 -14.75
CA GLU A 72 2.45 -14.15 -14.64
C GLU A 72 2.14 -13.46 -13.31
N ASP A 73 3.08 -12.63 -12.85
CA ASP A 73 2.83 -11.70 -11.75
C ASP A 73 1.87 -10.60 -12.20
N ASP A 74 1.03 -10.13 -11.28
CA ASP A 74 0.08 -9.06 -11.55
C ASP A 74 0.27 -7.90 -10.58
N ASP A 75 0.52 -6.70 -11.10
CA ASP A 75 0.74 -5.46 -10.34
C ASP A 75 -0.34 -4.45 -10.74
N PHE A 76 -1.10 -3.97 -9.77
CA PHE A 76 -2.21 -3.05 -10.00
C PHE A 76 -2.53 -2.19 -8.79
N SER A 77 -3.33 -1.16 -9.02
CA SER A 77 -3.85 -0.30 -7.96
C SER A 77 -5.22 -0.79 -7.49
N LEU A 78 -5.42 -0.79 -6.17
CA LEU A 78 -6.68 -1.03 -5.52
C LEU A 78 -7.10 0.24 -4.77
N SER A 79 -8.33 0.70 -5.01
CA SER A 79 -8.92 1.81 -4.27
C SER A 79 -10.21 1.35 -3.61
N MET A 80 -10.29 1.51 -2.31
CA MET A 80 -11.46 1.16 -1.52
C MET A 80 -12.09 2.43 -0.95
N SER A 81 -13.38 2.60 -1.20
CA SER A 81 -14.14 3.73 -0.68
C SER A 81 -14.34 3.62 0.83
N ARG A 82 -14.54 4.77 1.49
CA ARG A 82 -14.93 4.81 2.89
C ARG A 82 -16.23 4.06 3.11
N ARG A 83 -16.27 3.23 4.15
CA ARG A 83 -17.44 2.49 4.66
C ARG A 83 -17.61 2.77 6.15
N GLU A 84 -18.70 2.31 6.77
CA GLU A 84 -19.02 2.60 8.17
C GLU A 84 -17.83 2.33 9.12
N ASN A 85 -17.15 1.20 8.97
CA ASN A 85 -16.01 0.80 9.81
C ASN A 85 -14.67 0.83 9.09
N PHE A 86 -14.60 1.36 7.86
CA PHE A 86 -13.37 1.42 7.06
C PHE A 86 -13.12 2.84 6.55
N PRO A 87 -11.99 3.47 6.87
CA PRO A 87 -11.70 4.86 6.50
C PRO A 87 -11.51 5.07 5.00
N GLY A 88 -11.49 3.98 4.22
CA GLY A 88 -11.08 4.02 2.83
C GLY A 88 -9.57 4.00 2.68
N GLY A 89 -9.10 3.73 1.48
CA GLY A 89 -7.66 3.70 1.21
C GLY A 89 -7.33 3.44 -0.24
N ARG A 90 -6.11 3.78 -0.60
CA ARG A 90 -5.51 3.42 -1.88
C ARG A 90 -4.31 2.53 -1.63
N PHE A 91 -4.18 1.50 -2.46
CA PHE A 91 -3.14 0.49 -2.32
C PHE A 91 -2.54 0.18 -3.68
N ARG A 92 -1.26 -0.18 -3.70
CA ARG A 92 -0.64 -0.86 -4.82
C ARG A 92 -0.47 -2.32 -4.44
N VAL A 93 -0.96 -3.20 -5.27
CA VAL A 93 -0.97 -4.64 -5.01
C VAL A 93 -0.11 -5.33 -6.04
N ASN A 94 0.80 -6.18 -5.58
CA ASN A 94 1.52 -7.14 -6.40
C ASN A 94 1.15 -8.55 -5.94
N VAL A 95 0.58 -9.34 -6.84
CA VAL A 95 0.25 -10.75 -6.61
C VAL A 95 1.16 -11.61 -7.46
N PHE A 96 1.78 -12.60 -6.86
CA PHE A 96 2.76 -13.47 -7.52
C PHE A 96 2.72 -14.89 -6.95
N ARG A 97 3.48 -15.80 -7.58
CA ARG A 97 3.66 -17.16 -7.06
C ARG A 97 5.02 -17.30 -6.39
N GLN A 98 5.00 -17.86 -5.21
CA GLN A 98 6.20 -18.20 -4.45
C GLN A 98 6.14 -19.66 -3.98
N ARG A 99 7.11 -20.47 -4.37
CA ARG A 99 7.19 -21.89 -3.98
C ARG A 99 5.89 -22.66 -4.22
N GLY A 100 5.23 -22.41 -5.34
CA GLY A 100 3.98 -23.08 -5.73
C GLY A 100 2.70 -22.51 -5.08
N SER A 101 2.82 -21.58 -4.14
CA SER A 101 1.67 -20.90 -3.52
C SER A 101 1.54 -19.47 -4.02
N LEU A 102 0.33 -18.92 -3.93
CA LEU A 102 0.13 -17.48 -4.12
C LEU A 102 0.74 -16.70 -2.96
N ALA A 103 1.20 -15.51 -3.26
CA ALA A 103 1.63 -14.52 -2.30
C ALA A 103 1.20 -13.13 -2.78
N ALA A 104 1.03 -12.19 -1.87
CA ALA A 104 0.73 -10.81 -2.22
C ALA A 104 1.51 -9.83 -1.33
N VAL A 105 1.93 -8.72 -1.94
CA VAL A 105 2.45 -7.56 -1.25
C VAL A 105 1.54 -6.39 -1.55
N ILE A 106 1.08 -5.73 -0.50
CA ILE A 106 0.14 -4.61 -0.58
C ILE A 106 0.80 -3.39 0.05
N ARG A 107 1.08 -2.37 -0.76
CA ARG A 107 1.59 -1.08 -0.30
C ARG A 107 0.45 -0.15 0.01
N VAL A 108 0.47 0.47 1.18
CA VAL A 108 -0.48 1.51 1.58
C VAL A 108 -0.05 2.83 0.96
N ILE A 109 -0.90 3.44 0.13
CA ILE A 109 -0.66 4.75 -0.47
C ILE A 109 -1.44 5.78 0.33
N ARG A 110 -0.72 6.66 1.01
CA ARG A 110 -1.33 7.73 1.81
C ARG A 110 -1.58 8.95 0.95
N PHE A 111 -2.70 9.62 1.19
CA PHE A 111 -3.06 10.84 0.48
C PHE A 111 -2.44 12.09 1.12
N GLU A 112 -2.15 12.02 2.40
CA GLU A 112 -1.54 13.13 3.11
C GLU A 112 -0.04 13.15 2.82
N LEU A 113 0.43 14.29 2.34
CA LEU A 113 1.86 14.53 2.20
C LEU A 113 2.44 14.65 3.61
N PRO A 114 3.52 13.93 3.92
CA PRO A 114 4.19 14.09 5.20
C PRO A 114 4.74 15.52 5.31
N ASP A 115 4.81 16.02 6.54
CA ASP A 115 5.42 17.31 6.84
C ASP A 115 6.85 17.35 6.29
N PRO A 116 7.18 18.31 5.42
CA PRO A 116 8.52 18.45 4.86
C PRO A 116 9.63 18.54 5.92
N GLY A 117 9.34 19.17 7.06
CA GLY A 117 10.29 19.23 8.18
C GLY A 117 10.61 17.86 8.77
N LYS A 118 9.60 16.96 8.86
CA LYS A 118 9.80 15.57 9.30
C LYS A 118 10.60 14.74 8.29
N LEU A 119 10.57 15.12 7.01
CA LEU A 119 11.36 14.50 5.94
C LEU A 119 12.79 15.04 5.87
N GLY A 120 13.14 16.04 6.68
CA GLY A 120 14.45 16.67 6.64
C GLY A 120 14.69 17.53 5.40
N ILE A 121 13.61 18.00 4.73
CA ILE A 121 13.72 18.90 3.58
C ILE A 121 14.06 20.31 4.09
N PRO A 122 15.19 20.92 3.68
CA PRO A 122 15.55 22.26 4.10
C PRO A 122 14.51 23.31 3.68
N GLU A 123 14.27 24.31 4.55
CA GLU A 123 13.30 25.38 4.27
C GLU A 123 13.64 26.16 3.00
N ASP A 124 14.91 26.34 2.68
CA ASP A 124 15.37 27.01 1.46
C ASP A 124 14.87 26.30 0.18
N ILE A 125 14.75 24.96 0.21
CA ILE A 125 14.21 24.16 -0.89
C ILE A 125 12.69 24.38 -1.01
N LEU A 126 11.99 24.45 0.13
CA LEU A 126 10.54 24.71 0.15
C LEU A 126 10.23 26.14 -0.34
N ALA A 127 11.07 27.11 0.00
CA ALA A 127 10.92 28.48 -0.45
C ALA A 127 11.02 28.65 -1.98
N LEU A 128 11.64 27.69 -2.69
CA LEU A 128 11.70 27.70 -4.16
C LEU A 128 10.34 27.40 -4.80
N THR A 129 9.43 26.75 -4.07
CA THR A 129 8.10 26.38 -4.56
C THR A 129 7.01 27.35 -4.10
N ASP A 130 7.34 28.31 -3.23
CA ASP A 130 6.38 29.26 -2.65
C ASP A 130 6.20 30.49 -3.56
N ASP A 131 5.09 30.51 -4.30
CA ASP A 131 4.66 31.62 -5.15
C ASP A 131 4.09 32.82 -4.34
N SER A 132 3.88 32.68 -3.01
CA SER A 132 3.22 33.68 -2.17
C SER A 132 4.06 34.95 -1.96
N GLN A 133 5.35 34.94 -2.26
CA GLN A 133 6.27 36.03 -2.09
C GLN A 133 6.29 37.06 -3.25
N GLY A 134 5.32 36.99 -4.16
CA GLY A 134 5.14 38.05 -5.18
C GLY A 134 6.33 38.27 -6.11
N ARG A 135 7.25 37.36 -6.21
CA ARG A 135 8.28 37.38 -7.23
C ARG A 135 7.63 37.01 -8.55
N ASN A 136 7.30 38.02 -9.34
CA ASN A 136 6.92 37.88 -10.75
C ASN A 136 8.03 37.17 -11.55
N ASN A 137 8.26 35.90 -11.23
CA ASN A 137 9.15 35.07 -12.02
C ASN A 137 8.31 34.50 -13.17
N LYS A 138 8.31 35.20 -14.28
CA LYS A 138 7.67 34.79 -15.54
C LYS A 138 8.31 33.54 -16.14
N ASN A 139 9.36 33.03 -15.54
CA ASN A 139 10.06 31.82 -15.97
C ASN A 139 9.73 30.69 -14.99
N GLY A 140 8.75 29.88 -15.34
CA GLY A 140 8.53 28.62 -14.67
C GLY A 140 9.81 27.77 -14.73
N GLY A 141 10.07 26.99 -13.68
CA GLY A 141 11.24 26.11 -13.59
C GLY A 141 10.87 24.77 -12.96
N LEU A 142 11.72 23.78 -13.19
CA LEU A 142 11.64 22.46 -12.55
C LEU A 142 12.81 22.29 -11.58
N VAL A 143 12.52 21.98 -10.33
CA VAL A 143 13.52 21.59 -9.33
C VAL A 143 13.46 20.08 -9.16
N LEU A 144 14.55 19.39 -9.44
CA LEU A 144 14.71 17.95 -9.25
C LEU A 144 15.63 17.73 -8.04
N VAL A 145 15.15 16.91 -7.11
CA VAL A 145 15.95 16.41 -5.99
C VAL A 145 16.31 14.96 -6.30
N THR A 146 17.59 14.66 -6.33
CA THR A 146 18.13 13.32 -6.62
C THR A 146 18.75 12.72 -5.38
#